data_cfe43e70fa6b084e43d1b0016b36a542
#
_entry.id   cfe43e70fa6b084e43d1b0016b36a542
#
_cell.length_a   1.000
_cell.length_b   1.000
_cell.length_c   1.000
_cell.angle_alpha   90.00
_cell.angle_beta   90.00
_cell.angle_gamma   90.00
#
_symmetry.space_group_name_H-M   'P 1'
#
loop_
_entity.id
_entity.type
_entity.pdbx_description
1 polymer ?
#
loop_
_entity_poly.entity_id
_entity_poly.type
_entity_poly.pdbx_seq_one_letter_code
_entity_poly.pdbx_strand_id
1 'polypeptide(L)'
;GYIDKKKVGEAEKTKFERSFKKEEYSYLTMDSKVNMVWHQVTSTDANAYFADATANMTGVNVISPTWFYLTDTSGNIASIASADYVSQAHEKGLQVWGLIDNFTQEVSTTETLSSTAARQNIISQLIQAAKDVGMDGINVDFESLSEDVGTHFLEFLRELSIECHKNNLVLSVD
;
A
#
# COMPACT_ATOMS: atom_id res chain seq x y z
N GLY A 1 15.15 21.23 29.27
CA GLY A 1 15.82 22.51 29.35
C GLY A 1 15.47 23.22 30.64
N TYR A 2 16.38 24.01 31.17
CA TYR A 2 16.15 24.86 32.37
C TYR A 2 15.80 26.27 31.93
N ILE A 3 14.75 26.85 32.53
CA ILE A 3 14.36 28.24 32.34
C ILE A 3 14.72 29.00 33.63
N ASP A 4 15.32 30.18 33.49
CA ASP A 4 15.63 31.05 34.64
C ASP A 4 14.33 31.45 35.36
N LYS A 5 14.25 31.14 36.65
CA LYS A 5 13.10 31.40 37.51
C LYS A 5 12.63 32.86 37.48
N LYS A 6 13.51 33.80 37.20
CA LYS A 6 13.20 35.24 37.07
C LYS A 6 12.47 35.60 35.78
N LYS A 7 12.43 34.67 34.82
CA LYS A 7 11.76 34.84 33.52
C LYS A 7 10.44 34.05 33.41
N VAL A 8 10.02 33.44 34.50
CA VAL A 8 8.75 32.67 34.56
C VAL A 8 7.78 33.46 35.42
N GLY A 9 6.63 33.81 34.90
CA GLY A 9 5.52 34.40 35.64
C GLY A 9 4.80 33.38 36.54
N GLU A 10 3.76 33.83 37.23
CA GLU A 10 2.91 32.93 38.01
C GLU A 10 2.27 31.85 37.10
N ALA A 11 2.24 30.61 37.60
CA ALA A 11 1.67 29.50 36.85
C ALA A 11 0.14 29.63 36.81
N GLU A 12 -0.41 29.84 35.64
CA GLU A 12 -1.85 29.75 35.41
C GLU A 12 -2.26 28.31 35.12
N LYS A 13 -3.26 27.81 35.85
CA LYS A 13 -3.89 26.53 35.51
C LYS A 13 -4.86 26.74 34.39
N THR A 14 -4.47 26.41 33.15
CA THR A 14 -5.37 26.38 32.00
C THR A 14 -6.01 25.00 31.89
N LYS A 15 -7.35 24.93 31.93
CA LYS A 15 -8.07 23.73 31.53
C LYS A 15 -8.01 23.63 30.01
N PHE A 16 -7.31 22.63 29.55
CA PHE A 16 -7.27 22.33 28.12
C PHE A 16 -8.34 21.27 27.85
N GLU A 17 -9.46 21.65 27.28
CA GLU A 17 -10.45 20.70 26.77
C GLU A 17 -10.09 20.41 25.30
N ARG A 18 -9.59 19.21 25.06
CA ARG A 18 -9.45 18.69 23.69
C ARG A 18 -10.68 17.85 23.38
N SER A 19 -11.46 18.27 22.41
CA SER A 19 -12.41 17.37 21.76
C SER A 19 -11.66 16.58 20.68
N PHE A 20 -11.52 15.30 20.87
CA PHE A 20 -11.07 14.42 19.81
C PHE A 20 -12.30 13.89 19.07
N LYS A 21 -12.37 14.15 17.75
CA LYS A 21 -13.28 13.41 16.92
C LYS A 21 -12.72 12.00 16.84
N LYS A 22 -13.46 11.01 17.37
CA LYS A 22 -13.07 9.61 17.24
C LYS A 22 -12.99 9.30 15.74
N GLU A 23 -11.83 8.82 15.28
CA GLU A 23 -11.71 8.35 13.91
C GLU A 23 -12.62 7.14 13.74
N GLU A 24 -13.50 7.20 12.77
CA GLU A 24 -14.30 6.06 12.33
C GLU A 24 -13.50 5.37 11.22
N TYR A 25 -13.01 4.18 11.54
CA TYR A 25 -12.36 3.33 10.54
C TYR A 25 -13.45 2.62 9.75
N SER A 26 -13.56 2.93 8.47
CA SER A 26 -14.37 2.16 7.54
C SER A 26 -13.46 1.25 6.73
N TYR A 27 -13.92 0.04 6.47
CA TYR A 27 -13.20 -0.93 5.67
C TYR A 27 -13.87 -1.02 4.30
N LEU A 28 -13.06 -1.01 3.25
CA LEU A 28 -13.50 -1.45 1.94
C LEU A 28 -13.32 -2.96 1.91
N THR A 29 -14.42 -3.68 1.79
CA THR A 29 -14.43 -5.14 1.72
C THR A 29 -15.29 -5.58 0.55
N MET A 30 -15.05 -6.81 0.10
CA MET A 30 -15.96 -7.45 -0.85
C MET A 30 -17.20 -7.98 -0.11
N ASP A 31 -18.35 -8.06 -0.80
CA ASP A 31 -19.57 -8.69 -0.28
C ASP A 31 -19.44 -10.22 -0.14
N SER A 32 -18.34 -10.78 -0.58
CA SER A 32 -18.01 -12.20 -0.52
C SER A 32 -16.67 -12.45 0.16
N LYS A 33 -16.41 -13.69 0.57
CA LYS A 33 -15.07 -14.07 1.04
C LYS A 33 -14.05 -13.87 -0.07
N VAL A 34 -12.92 -13.28 0.28
CA VAL A 34 -11.78 -13.13 -0.62
C VAL A 34 -11.13 -14.50 -0.84
N ASN A 35 -11.03 -14.88 -2.10
CA ASN A 35 -10.21 -16.00 -2.55
C ASN A 35 -9.23 -15.46 -3.59
N MET A 36 -8.04 -15.10 -3.12
CA MET A 36 -7.00 -14.43 -3.90
C MET A 36 -5.94 -15.41 -4.37
N VAL A 37 -5.42 -15.16 -5.55
CA VAL A 37 -4.22 -15.84 -6.08
C VAL A 37 -3.20 -14.81 -6.53
N TRP A 38 -1.92 -15.12 -6.30
CA TRP A 38 -0.82 -14.34 -6.87
C TRP A 38 -0.56 -14.78 -8.30
N HIS A 39 -0.31 -13.81 -9.18
CA HIS A 39 0.16 -14.06 -10.53
C HIS A 39 1.55 -13.43 -10.71
N GLN A 40 2.57 -14.27 -10.80
CA GLN A 40 3.93 -13.81 -11.03
C GLN A 40 4.06 -13.23 -12.45
N VAL A 41 4.13 -11.92 -12.54
CA VAL A 41 4.35 -11.17 -13.79
C VAL A 41 5.76 -10.58 -13.73
N THR A 42 6.65 -11.01 -14.62
CA THR A 42 8.08 -10.68 -14.56
C THR A 42 8.52 -9.60 -15.54
N SER A 43 7.64 -9.19 -16.45
CA SER A 43 7.89 -8.13 -17.42
C SER A 43 6.58 -7.54 -17.94
N THR A 44 6.65 -6.38 -18.58
CA THR A 44 5.48 -5.78 -19.25
C THR A 44 4.82 -6.73 -20.24
N ASP A 45 5.62 -7.46 -21.02
CA ASP A 45 5.10 -8.41 -22.02
C ASP A 45 4.44 -9.64 -21.38
N ALA A 46 4.86 -10.03 -20.16
CA ALA A 46 4.29 -11.15 -19.44
C ALA A 46 2.83 -10.91 -19.01
N ASN A 47 2.34 -9.67 -19.00
CA ASN A 47 0.93 -9.37 -18.78
C ASN A 47 0.02 -10.04 -19.84
N ALA A 48 0.51 -10.28 -21.05
CA ALA A 48 -0.25 -10.94 -22.11
C ALA A 48 -0.61 -12.41 -21.80
N TYR A 49 0.09 -13.05 -20.84
CA TYR A 49 -0.20 -14.43 -20.42
C TYR A 49 -1.38 -14.55 -19.44
N PHE A 50 -2.06 -13.44 -19.12
CA PHE A 50 -3.22 -13.45 -18.22
C PHE A 50 -4.28 -14.49 -18.62
N ALA A 51 -4.64 -14.55 -19.89
CA ALA A 51 -5.68 -15.46 -20.37
C ALA A 51 -5.30 -16.94 -20.13
N ASP A 52 -4.05 -17.30 -20.38
CA ASP A 52 -3.54 -18.67 -20.16
C ASP A 52 -3.46 -19.00 -18.67
N ALA A 53 -2.93 -18.06 -17.85
CA ALA A 53 -2.82 -18.22 -16.40
C ALA A 53 -4.19 -18.42 -15.73
N THR A 54 -5.24 -17.82 -16.27
CA THR A 54 -6.59 -17.86 -15.69
C THR A 54 -7.55 -18.87 -16.36
N ALA A 55 -7.09 -19.62 -17.37
CA ALA A 55 -7.94 -20.48 -18.19
C ALA A 55 -8.71 -21.55 -17.37
N ASN A 56 -8.09 -22.10 -16.32
CA ASN A 56 -8.65 -23.16 -15.50
C ASN A 56 -8.96 -22.73 -14.06
N MET A 57 -8.95 -21.42 -13.76
CA MET A 57 -9.24 -20.92 -12.42
C MET A 57 -10.73 -21.03 -12.11
N THR A 58 -11.04 -21.56 -10.93
CA THR A 58 -12.41 -21.63 -10.41
C THR A 58 -12.47 -21.17 -8.95
N GLY A 59 -13.51 -20.44 -8.61
CA GLY A 59 -13.75 -19.97 -7.23
C GLY A 59 -12.84 -18.82 -6.79
N VAL A 60 -11.94 -18.34 -7.61
CA VAL A 60 -11.11 -17.16 -7.38
C VAL A 60 -11.92 -15.91 -7.70
N ASN A 61 -11.77 -14.88 -6.87
CA ASN A 61 -12.43 -13.59 -7.09
C ASN A 61 -11.47 -12.40 -7.05
N VAL A 62 -10.19 -12.63 -6.66
CA VAL A 62 -9.14 -11.63 -6.68
C VAL A 62 -7.88 -12.21 -7.29
N ILE A 63 -7.25 -11.47 -8.18
CA ILE A 63 -5.91 -11.78 -8.70
C ILE A 63 -4.95 -10.67 -8.31
N SER A 64 -3.77 -11.06 -7.78
CA SER A 64 -2.74 -10.13 -7.33
C SER A 64 -1.47 -10.32 -8.16
N PRO A 65 -1.31 -9.52 -9.25
CA PRO A 65 -0.11 -9.57 -10.06
C PRO A 65 1.07 -8.86 -9.39
N THR A 66 2.27 -9.43 -9.52
CA THR A 66 3.52 -8.88 -8.97
C THR A 66 4.02 -7.71 -9.83
N TRP A 67 3.43 -6.54 -9.67
CA TRP A 67 3.62 -5.41 -10.59
C TRP A 67 4.55 -4.32 -10.11
N PHE A 68 4.76 -4.23 -8.78
CA PHE A 68 5.50 -3.12 -8.20
C PHE A 68 6.63 -3.61 -7.31
N TYR A 69 7.77 -2.93 -7.36
CA TYR A 69 8.88 -3.18 -6.44
C TYR A 69 9.68 -1.90 -6.16
N LEU A 70 10.31 -1.83 -5.00
CA LEU A 70 11.16 -0.71 -4.62
C LEU A 70 12.42 -0.67 -5.47
N THR A 71 12.81 0.52 -5.95
CA THR A 71 14.02 0.70 -6.77
C THR A 71 15.12 1.47 -6.05
N ASP A 72 14.78 2.24 -5.02
CA ASP A 72 15.74 2.98 -4.20
C ASP A 72 15.16 3.35 -2.82
N THR A 73 16.01 3.91 -1.95
CA THR A 73 15.62 4.34 -0.59
C THR A 73 14.89 5.67 -0.54
N SER A 74 14.73 6.36 -1.67
CA SER A 74 13.86 7.55 -1.79
C SER A 74 12.39 7.18 -2.00
N GLY A 75 12.07 5.88 -2.07
CA GLY A 75 10.72 5.37 -2.27
C GLY A 75 10.27 5.41 -3.73
N ASN A 76 11.19 5.41 -4.68
CA ASN A 76 10.81 5.19 -6.07
C ASN A 76 10.45 3.72 -6.27
N ILE A 77 9.42 3.47 -7.08
CA ILE A 77 8.98 2.13 -7.44
C ILE A 77 9.06 1.92 -8.95
N ALA A 78 9.36 0.70 -9.35
CA ALA A 78 9.10 0.27 -10.71
C ALA A 78 7.66 -0.21 -10.83
N SER A 79 7.08 -0.10 -12.02
CA SER A 79 5.72 -0.55 -12.33
C SER A 79 5.69 -1.22 -13.69
N ILE A 80 5.05 -2.39 -13.75
CA ILE A 80 4.70 -3.09 -14.99
C ILE A 80 3.20 -3.32 -15.10
N ALA A 81 2.41 -2.51 -14.39
CA ALA A 81 0.96 -2.58 -14.39
C ALA A 81 0.37 -2.35 -15.79
N SER A 82 -0.74 -3.04 -16.08
CA SER A 82 -1.36 -3.07 -17.41
C SER A 82 -2.87 -2.86 -17.32
N ALA A 83 -3.38 -1.85 -18.02
CA ALA A 83 -4.82 -1.59 -18.12
C ALA A 83 -5.53 -2.72 -18.90
N ASP A 84 -4.89 -3.30 -19.93
CA ASP A 84 -5.45 -4.40 -20.67
C ASP A 84 -5.63 -5.65 -19.80
N TYR A 85 -4.66 -5.91 -18.91
CA TYR A 85 -4.76 -6.98 -17.92
C TYR A 85 -5.96 -6.76 -16.98
N VAL A 86 -6.10 -5.55 -16.43
CA VAL A 86 -7.22 -5.20 -15.56
C VAL A 86 -8.56 -5.37 -16.28
N SER A 87 -8.66 -4.90 -17.52
CA SER A 87 -9.88 -5.04 -18.33
C SER A 87 -10.26 -6.51 -18.52
N GLN A 88 -9.31 -7.37 -18.88
CA GLN A 88 -9.55 -8.81 -19.05
C GLN A 88 -9.95 -9.48 -17.72
N ALA A 89 -9.36 -9.06 -16.60
CA ALA A 89 -9.71 -9.57 -15.27
C ALA A 89 -11.15 -9.19 -14.89
N HIS A 90 -11.54 -7.94 -15.11
CA HIS A 90 -12.90 -7.46 -14.87
C HIS A 90 -13.93 -8.18 -15.76
N GLU A 91 -13.63 -8.46 -17.02
CA GLU A 91 -14.49 -9.27 -17.89
C GLU A 91 -14.73 -10.70 -17.36
N LYS A 92 -13.78 -11.25 -16.59
CA LYS A 92 -13.92 -12.53 -15.88
C LYS A 92 -14.54 -12.40 -14.48
N GLY A 93 -14.90 -11.19 -14.04
CA GLY A 93 -15.44 -10.91 -12.70
C GLY A 93 -14.39 -10.98 -11.58
N LEU A 94 -13.11 -10.86 -11.91
CA LEU A 94 -12.01 -10.80 -10.94
C LEU A 94 -11.68 -9.36 -10.58
N GLN A 95 -11.45 -9.10 -9.30
CA GLN A 95 -10.77 -7.88 -8.88
C GLN A 95 -9.25 -8.03 -9.06
N VAL A 96 -8.57 -6.91 -9.32
CA VAL A 96 -7.12 -6.84 -9.47
C VAL A 96 -6.53 -6.01 -8.33
N TRP A 97 -5.76 -6.66 -7.45
CA TRP A 97 -5.03 -6.01 -6.37
C TRP A 97 -3.53 -6.08 -6.67
N GLY A 98 -2.97 -5.00 -7.23
CA GLY A 98 -1.57 -4.97 -7.64
C GLY A 98 -0.63 -5.14 -6.44
N LEU A 99 0.29 -6.11 -6.53
CA LEU A 99 1.24 -6.42 -5.47
C LEU A 99 2.46 -5.51 -5.56
N ILE A 100 2.86 -4.98 -4.40
CA ILE A 100 4.16 -4.34 -4.20
C ILE A 100 5.01 -5.18 -3.25
N ASP A 101 6.26 -5.41 -3.65
CA ASP A 101 7.26 -6.14 -2.85
C ASP A 101 8.50 -5.30 -2.50
N ASN A 102 9.32 -5.85 -1.59
CA ASN A 102 10.60 -5.30 -1.18
C ASN A 102 11.78 -6.22 -1.52
N PHE A 103 11.66 -7.03 -2.57
CA PHE A 103 12.64 -8.09 -2.88
C PHE A 103 13.92 -7.58 -3.58
N THR A 104 13.99 -6.31 -3.93
CA THR A 104 15.22 -5.68 -4.45
C THR A 104 16.27 -5.63 -3.33
N GLN A 105 17.25 -6.52 -3.38
CA GLN A 105 18.23 -6.73 -2.29
C GLN A 105 19.08 -5.49 -1.99
N GLU A 106 19.32 -4.64 -2.98
CA GLU A 106 20.12 -3.42 -2.86
C GLU A 106 19.36 -2.28 -2.16
N VAL A 107 18.04 -2.43 -1.95
CA VAL A 107 17.18 -1.40 -1.34
C VAL A 107 16.87 -1.75 0.10
N SER A 108 17.36 -0.94 1.03
CA SER A 108 17.05 -1.10 2.45
C SER A 108 15.62 -0.69 2.75
N THR A 109 14.77 -1.66 3.06
CA THR A 109 13.37 -1.41 3.47
C THR A 109 13.30 -0.56 4.73
N THR A 110 14.18 -0.79 5.70
CA THR A 110 14.24 0.00 6.95
C THR A 110 14.57 1.46 6.67
N GLU A 111 15.59 1.73 5.86
CA GLU A 111 15.97 3.10 5.48
C GLU A 111 14.82 3.79 4.72
N THR A 112 14.25 3.11 3.73
CA THR A 112 13.13 3.61 2.93
C THR A 112 11.94 3.98 3.80
N LEU A 113 11.46 3.06 4.63
CA LEU A 113 10.24 3.26 5.41
C LEU A 113 10.44 4.19 6.62
N SER A 114 11.67 4.39 7.11
CA SER A 114 11.96 5.38 8.15
C SER A 114 11.77 6.82 7.69
N SER A 115 11.86 7.07 6.38
CA SER A 115 11.67 8.38 5.76
C SER A 115 10.19 8.63 5.43
N THR A 116 9.60 9.66 6.05
CA THR A 116 8.24 10.10 5.72
C THR A 116 8.11 10.47 4.24
N ALA A 117 9.13 11.15 3.68
CA ALA A 117 9.11 11.54 2.26
C ALA A 117 9.12 10.31 1.34
N ALA A 118 9.90 9.28 1.66
CA ALA A 118 9.95 8.05 0.88
C ALA A 118 8.62 7.28 0.96
N ARG A 119 8.01 7.14 2.16
CA ARG A 119 6.69 6.52 2.29
C ARG A 119 5.63 7.25 1.45
N GLN A 120 5.59 8.57 1.53
CA GLN A 120 4.66 9.38 0.74
C GLN A 120 4.91 9.24 -0.78
N ASN A 121 6.18 9.11 -1.18
CA ASN A 121 6.53 8.89 -2.58
C ASN A 121 6.03 7.52 -3.08
N ILE A 122 6.26 6.43 -2.31
CA ILE A 122 5.70 5.10 -2.64
C ILE A 122 4.19 5.19 -2.80
N ILE A 123 3.50 5.75 -1.79
CA ILE A 123 2.04 5.82 -1.75
C ILE A 123 1.50 6.60 -2.95
N SER A 124 2.08 7.76 -3.27
CA SER A 124 1.60 8.58 -4.39
C SER A 124 1.73 7.86 -5.73
N GLN A 125 2.82 7.11 -5.94
CA GLN A 125 3.05 6.34 -7.16
C GLN A 125 2.08 5.15 -7.26
N LEU A 126 1.85 4.42 -6.15
CA LEU A 126 0.90 3.31 -6.12
C LEU A 126 -0.53 3.77 -6.42
N ILE A 127 -0.99 4.84 -5.78
CA ILE A 127 -2.33 5.40 -6.00
C ILE A 127 -2.47 5.91 -7.43
N GLN A 128 -1.44 6.54 -7.98
CA GLN A 128 -1.49 7.01 -9.36
C GLN A 128 -1.56 5.83 -10.33
N ALA A 129 -0.70 4.81 -10.16
CA ALA A 129 -0.72 3.61 -10.99
C ALA A 129 -2.08 2.88 -10.91
N ALA A 130 -2.67 2.78 -9.71
CA ALA A 130 -3.98 2.19 -9.53
C ALA A 130 -5.07 2.89 -10.35
N LYS A 131 -5.05 4.21 -10.36
CA LYS A 131 -5.98 5.03 -11.17
C LYS A 131 -5.75 4.87 -12.67
N ASP A 132 -4.47 4.88 -13.07
CA ASP A 132 -4.10 4.85 -14.49
C ASP A 132 -4.54 3.54 -15.17
N VAL A 133 -4.50 2.41 -14.46
CA VAL A 133 -4.87 1.11 -15.02
C VAL A 133 -6.23 0.58 -14.53
N GLY A 134 -6.87 1.23 -13.54
CA GLY A 134 -8.17 0.86 -13.03
C GLY A 134 -8.16 -0.33 -12.05
N MET A 135 -7.11 -0.46 -11.20
CA MET A 135 -7.04 -1.50 -10.16
C MET A 135 -8.11 -1.31 -9.09
N ASP A 136 -8.48 -2.40 -8.43
CA ASP A 136 -9.46 -2.45 -7.33
C ASP A 136 -8.79 -2.38 -5.94
N GLY A 137 -7.50 -2.69 -5.87
CA GLY A 137 -6.77 -2.70 -4.61
C GLY A 137 -5.27 -2.75 -4.77
N ILE A 138 -4.60 -2.69 -3.63
CA ILE A 138 -3.16 -2.83 -3.47
C ILE A 138 -2.91 -3.96 -2.47
N ASN A 139 -1.99 -4.85 -2.80
CA ASN A 139 -1.50 -5.91 -1.93
C ASN A 139 -0.05 -5.61 -1.54
N VAL A 140 0.24 -5.51 -0.24
CA VAL A 140 1.59 -5.26 0.27
C VAL A 140 2.20 -6.57 0.73
N ASP A 141 3.25 -6.98 0.03
CA ASP A 141 4.01 -8.22 0.29
C ASP A 141 5.47 -7.85 0.64
N PHE A 142 5.64 -7.31 1.85
CA PHE A 142 6.97 -6.96 2.35
C PHE A 142 7.46 -8.02 3.30
N GLU A 143 8.48 -8.74 2.87
CA GLU A 143 9.04 -9.86 3.59
C GLU A 143 10.35 -9.53 4.32
N SER A 144 10.75 -10.44 5.22
CA SER A 144 12.03 -10.40 5.96
C SER A 144 12.26 -9.09 6.72
N LEU A 145 11.19 -8.51 7.25
CA LEU A 145 11.23 -7.26 7.98
C LEU A 145 11.98 -7.44 9.31
N SER A 146 12.99 -6.59 9.55
CA SER A 146 13.69 -6.54 10.83
C SER A 146 12.82 -5.89 11.93
N GLU A 147 13.16 -6.14 13.20
CA GLU A 147 12.45 -5.49 14.32
C GLU A 147 12.51 -3.95 14.22
N ASP A 148 13.60 -3.40 13.72
CA ASP A 148 13.80 -1.95 13.58
C ASP A 148 12.84 -1.30 12.60
N VAL A 149 12.33 -2.04 11.61
CA VAL A 149 11.38 -1.51 10.62
C VAL A 149 9.95 -1.51 11.11
N GLY A 150 9.62 -2.28 12.15
CA GLY A 150 8.23 -2.59 12.53
C GLY A 150 7.33 -1.37 12.71
N THR A 151 7.77 -0.34 13.45
CA THR A 151 6.98 0.89 13.64
C THR A 151 6.84 1.70 12.34
N HIS A 152 7.86 1.72 11.51
CA HIS A 152 7.85 2.43 10.22
C HIS A 152 6.97 1.73 9.21
N PHE A 153 6.94 0.39 9.22
CA PHE A 153 6.04 -0.39 8.39
C PHE A 153 4.57 -0.19 8.79
N LEU A 154 4.27 -0.19 10.08
CA LEU A 154 2.93 0.12 10.57
C LEU A 154 2.48 1.53 10.18
N GLU A 155 3.38 2.51 10.22
CA GLU A 155 3.06 3.87 9.79
C GLU A 155 2.84 3.96 8.27
N PHE A 156 3.66 3.26 7.48
CA PHE A 156 3.43 3.12 6.04
C PHE A 156 2.05 2.55 5.73
N LEU A 157 1.65 1.47 6.41
CA LEU A 157 0.33 0.87 6.22
C LEU A 157 -0.82 1.81 6.61
N ARG A 158 -0.65 2.61 7.69
CA ARG A 158 -1.66 3.62 8.08
C ARG A 158 -1.80 4.71 7.03
N GLU A 159 -0.69 5.27 6.58
CA GLU A 159 -0.67 6.31 5.54
C GLU A 159 -1.27 5.78 4.24
N LEU A 160 -0.87 4.58 3.79
CA LEU A 160 -1.40 3.93 2.60
C LEU A 160 -2.90 3.61 2.72
N SER A 161 -3.34 3.11 3.88
CA SER A 161 -4.76 2.82 4.16
C SER A 161 -5.65 4.04 3.99
N ILE A 162 -5.20 5.20 4.45
CA ILE A 162 -5.94 6.46 4.29
C ILE A 162 -6.10 6.81 2.80
N GLU A 163 -5.02 6.69 2.03
CA GLU A 163 -5.07 7.03 0.61
C GLU A 163 -5.84 5.98 -0.21
N CYS A 164 -5.71 4.70 0.11
CA CYS A 164 -6.54 3.64 -0.47
C CYS A 164 -8.03 3.93 -0.24
N HIS A 165 -8.42 4.25 1.00
CA HIS A 165 -9.82 4.55 1.33
C HIS A 165 -10.36 5.76 0.55
N LYS A 166 -9.60 6.85 0.48
CA LYS A 166 -9.98 8.05 -0.30
C LYS A 166 -10.19 7.76 -1.79
N ASN A 167 -9.52 6.75 -2.31
CA ASN A 167 -9.54 6.38 -3.73
C ASN A 167 -10.37 5.12 -4.01
N ASN A 168 -11.13 4.64 -3.04
CA ASN A 168 -11.97 3.45 -3.15
C ASN A 168 -11.19 2.19 -3.55
N LEU A 169 -9.98 2.03 -3.01
CA LEU A 169 -9.10 0.88 -3.20
C LEU A 169 -9.09 0.00 -1.96
N VAL A 170 -9.11 -1.30 -2.16
CA VAL A 170 -8.84 -2.27 -1.08
C VAL A 170 -7.35 -2.26 -0.76
N LEU A 171 -7.02 -2.37 0.53
CA LEU A 171 -5.65 -2.64 0.99
C LEU A 171 -5.62 -4.02 1.63
N SER A 172 -4.74 -4.89 1.14
CA SER A 172 -4.37 -6.16 1.78
C SER A 172 -2.88 -6.19 2.09
N VAL A 173 -2.52 -7.02 3.04
CA VAL A 173 -1.15 -7.20 3.52
C VAL A 173 -0.93 -8.69 3.76
N ASP A 174 0.18 -9.21 3.29
CA ASP A 174 0.64 -10.59 3.51
C ASP A 174 1.71 -10.68 4.58
#